data_ad53dd7ac316038dbe55997ed4c00408
#
_entry.id   ad53dd7ac316038dbe55997ed4c00408
#
_cell.length_a   1.000
_cell.length_b   1.000
_cell.length_c   1.000
_cell.angle_alpha   90.00
_cell.angle_beta   90.00
_cell.angle_gamma   90.00
#
_symmetry.space_group_name_H-M   'P 1'
#
loop_
_entity.id
_entity.type
_entity.pdbx_description
1 polymer ?
#
loop_
_entity_poly.entity_id
_entity_poly.type
_entity_poly.pdbx_seq_one_letter_code
_entity_poly.pdbx_strand_id
1 'polypeptide(L)'
;MTYYVGIDIAKYKHDCFIADDSGCVIRDSFSFSNDKDGFNVLLSILKELKPKGQIKIGFESTGHYHFNLKLCLEANGYDYVEFNPLLVHKFAATQTLRRTKTDKKDAQLIAKYLMTVDYKPYVNSFYHINNLKSLTRLRETLITDRTRFLNQITSYLDQIFPEFKPLFENGLNESAFYLLTHYMTPAKMSKLDSNKYSKMKSELRHPISYQKIYQIKDAAINTIGHTSKALEYALEASLTLYLTLDKQIDELESKIIEIYDSLNCHIHTIRGISKLTSAEILSEIGNFNKFLTSAQIQAYAGLEPSKNDSGTHDGLGVMVKHGSSYLRKYLMNSAETFYVYNPSISDFYWKKRNEGKHHRVALSHVARRLINTIFYLEKHNQDYDSNLVK
;
A
#
# COMPACT_ATOMS: atom_id res chain seq x y z
N MET A 1 23.58 -15.72 29.30
CA MET A 1 24.08 -14.42 28.82
C MET A 1 23.36 -14.09 27.52
N THR A 2 22.85 -12.88 27.38
CA THR A 2 22.15 -12.46 26.19
C THR A 2 22.94 -11.33 25.51
N TYR A 3 23.14 -11.44 24.21
CA TYR A 3 23.82 -10.43 23.40
C TYR A 3 22.79 -9.62 22.61
N TYR A 4 22.88 -8.30 22.70
CA TYR A 4 22.01 -7.35 22.01
C TYR A 4 22.78 -6.69 20.88
N VAL A 5 22.37 -6.98 19.66
CA VAL A 5 23.00 -6.52 18.43
C VAL A 5 22.13 -5.44 17.81
N GLY A 6 22.55 -4.21 17.89
CA GLY A 6 21.89 -3.07 17.24
C GLY A 6 22.56 -2.75 15.91
N ILE A 7 21.78 -2.65 14.85
CA ILE A 7 22.30 -2.37 13.51
C ILE A 7 21.59 -1.12 12.96
N ASP A 8 22.38 -0.10 12.64
CA ASP A 8 21.89 1.06 11.87
C ASP A 8 22.07 0.79 10.39
N ILE A 9 20.98 0.98 9.63
CA ILE A 9 20.88 0.57 8.23
C ILE A 9 21.13 1.78 7.32
N ALA A 10 22.11 1.65 6.41
CA ALA A 10 22.33 2.62 5.35
C ALA A 10 22.54 1.94 3.98
N LYS A 11 22.59 2.72 2.91
CA LYS A 11 22.59 2.23 1.53
C LYS A 11 23.79 1.36 1.19
N TYR A 12 24.97 1.79 1.59
CA TYR A 12 26.25 1.16 1.16
C TYR A 12 26.95 0.41 2.30
N LYS A 13 26.70 0.79 3.54
CA LYS A 13 27.29 0.18 4.73
C LYS A 13 26.29 0.21 5.86
N HIS A 14 26.42 -0.71 6.79
CA HIS A 14 25.65 -0.75 8.02
C HIS A 14 26.61 -0.57 9.19
N ASP A 15 26.15 0.09 10.26
CA ASP A 15 26.89 0.23 11.50
C ASP A 15 26.29 -0.71 12.57
N CYS A 16 27.14 -1.48 13.25
CA CYS A 16 26.73 -2.48 14.20
C CYS A 16 27.39 -2.25 15.56
N PHE A 17 26.61 -2.45 16.63
CA PHE A 17 27.08 -2.40 18.01
C PHE A 17 26.56 -3.59 18.79
N ILE A 18 27.39 -4.18 19.67
CA ILE A 18 27.02 -5.35 20.46
C ILE A 18 27.32 -5.13 21.93
N ALA A 19 26.32 -5.33 22.78
CA ALA A 19 26.45 -5.33 24.22
C ALA A 19 25.78 -6.56 24.84
N ASP A 20 26.12 -6.88 26.10
CA ASP A 20 25.48 -7.94 26.87
C ASP A 20 24.27 -7.42 27.69
N ASP A 21 23.65 -8.32 28.43
CA ASP A 21 22.52 -8.06 29.33
C ASP A 21 22.84 -7.15 30.53
N SER A 22 24.12 -6.96 30.86
CA SER A 22 24.58 -6.00 31.88
C SER A 22 24.88 -4.60 31.28
N GLY A 23 24.81 -4.45 29.94
CA GLY A 23 25.19 -3.25 29.24
C GLY A 23 26.68 -3.12 28.96
N CYS A 24 27.49 -4.14 29.27
CA CYS A 24 28.91 -4.16 28.94
C CYS A 24 29.09 -4.25 27.40
N VAL A 25 30.00 -3.46 26.86
CA VAL A 25 30.33 -3.46 25.45
C VAL A 25 31.10 -4.72 25.09
N ILE A 26 30.52 -5.59 24.30
CA ILE A 26 31.18 -6.80 23.79
C ILE A 26 31.97 -6.46 22.53
N ARG A 27 31.38 -5.62 21.65
CA ARG A 27 32.03 -5.09 20.47
C ARG A 27 31.59 -3.66 20.23
N ASP A 28 32.54 -2.75 20.23
CA ASP A 28 32.27 -1.36 19.92
C ASP A 28 31.81 -1.19 18.45
N SER A 29 31.23 -0.07 18.15
CA SER A 29 30.63 0.21 16.84
C SER A 29 31.63 -0.05 15.70
N PHE A 30 31.25 -0.96 14.82
CA PHE A 30 31.98 -1.28 13.60
C PHE A 30 31.05 -1.19 12.39
N SER A 31 31.63 -0.89 11.25
CA SER A 31 30.87 -0.83 10.00
C SER A 31 31.14 -2.07 9.14
N PHE A 32 30.13 -2.52 8.42
CA PHE A 32 30.27 -3.56 7.39
C PHE A 32 29.50 -3.14 6.13
N SER A 33 30.01 -3.52 4.95
CA SER A 33 29.38 -3.15 3.67
C SER A 33 28.06 -3.89 3.43
N ASN A 34 27.17 -3.26 2.66
CA ASN A 34 25.89 -3.88 2.25
C ASN A 34 26.13 -4.77 1.02
N ASP A 35 26.98 -5.78 1.18
CA ASP A 35 27.36 -6.78 0.19
C ASP A 35 27.72 -8.11 0.85
N LYS A 36 28.09 -9.11 0.04
CA LYS A 36 28.41 -10.45 0.52
C LYS A 36 29.56 -10.46 1.52
N ASP A 37 30.59 -9.67 1.30
CA ASP A 37 31.78 -9.64 2.16
C ASP A 37 31.46 -9.00 3.51
N GLY A 38 30.75 -7.89 3.51
CA GLY A 38 30.28 -7.25 4.74
C GLY A 38 29.33 -8.15 5.54
N PHE A 39 28.41 -8.86 4.89
CA PHE A 39 27.56 -9.82 5.58
C PHE A 39 28.33 -11.01 6.14
N ASN A 40 29.37 -11.48 5.47
CA ASN A 40 30.26 -12.52 6.02
C ASN A 40 30.99 -12.05 7.28
N VAL A 41 31.39 -10.77 7.34
CA VAL A 41 31.97 -10.18 8.57
C VAL A 41 30.96 -10.22 9.72
N LEU A 42 29.72 -9.76 9.49
CA LEU A 42 28.66 -9.83 10.51
C LEU A 42 28.42 -11.27 10.96
N LEU A 43 28.22 -12.19 10.01
CA LEU A 43 27.93 -13.60 10.30
C LEU A 43 29.05 -14.30 11.07
N SER A 44 30.32 -13.98 10.80
CA SER A 44 31.46 -14.54 11.56
C SER A 44 31.39 -14.15 13.02
N ILE A 45 31.08 -12.89 13.31
CA ILE A 45 30.92 -12.36 14.66
C ILE A 45 29.72 -13.02 15.37
N LEU A 46 28.57 -13.12 14.69
CA LEU A 46 27.41 -13.79 15.26
C LEU A 46 27.65 -15.27 15.54
N LYS A 47 28.38 -15.96 14.68
CA LYS A 47 28.81 -17.36 14.90
C LYS A 47 29.70 -17.55 16.12
N GLU A 48 30.61 -16.61 16.40
CA GLU A 48 31.45 -16.62 17.61
C GLU A 48 30.66 -16.43 18.90
N LEU A 49 29.56 -15.67 18.85
CA LEU A 49 28.71 -15.35 19.99
C LEU A 49 27.66 -16.44 20.27
N LYS A 50 27.16 -17.11 19.24
CA LYS A 50 26.07 -18.11 19.34
C LYS A 50 26.30 -19.22 20.36
N PRO A 51 27.51 -19.83 20.49
CA PRO A 51 27.77 -20.85 21.52
C PRO A 51 27.84 -20.28 22.95
N LYS A 52 28.01 -18.96 23.10
CA LYS A 52 28.22 -18.27 24.37
C LYS A 52 26.95 -17.74 25.00
N GLY A 53 25.85 -17.63 24.20
CA GLY A 53 24.57 -17.12 24.69
C GLY A 53 23.54 -16.87 23.62
N GLN A 54 22.38 -16.36 24.05
CA GLN A 54 21.30 -15.97 23.15
C GLN A 54 21.65 -14.67 22.45
N ILE A 55 21.41 -14.60 21.14
CA ILE A 55 21.59 -13.39 20.34
C ILE A 55 20.23 -12.80 20.03
N LYS A 56 20.06 -11.52 20.33
CA LYS A 56 18.90 -10.70 19.95
C LYS A 56 19.38 -9.61 19.00
N ILE A 57 18.83 -9.58 17.80
CA ILE A 57 19.21 -8.62 16.75
C ILE A 57 18.07 -7.64 16.54
N GLY A 58 18.37 -6.35 16.47
CA GLY A 58 17.41 -5.32 16.17
C GLY A 58 17.97 -4.27 15.21
N PHE A 59 17.13 -3.76 14.32
CA PHE A 59 17.46 -2.68 13.41
C PHE A 59 16.23 -1.83 13.10
N GLU A 60 16.49 -0.60 12.66
CA GLU A 60 15.44 0.32 12.23
C GLU A 60 15.11 0.10 10.76
N SER A 61 13.80 0.10 10.40
CA SER A 61 13.35 -0.02 9.01
C SER A 61 13.55 1.30 8.27
N THR A 62 14.73 1.48 7.70
CA THR A 62 15.07 2.64 6.88
C THR A 62 14.94 2.32 5.39
N GLY A 63 13.87 2.82 4.76
CA GLY A 63 13.60 2.64 3.33
C GLY A 63 13.54 1.15 2.93
N HIS A 64 14.34 0.75 1.93
CA HIS A 64 14.43 -0.64 1.45
C HIS A 64 15.80 -1.29 1.72
N TYR A 65 16.74 -0.56 2.31
CA TYR A 65 18.14 -1.01 2.46
C TYR A 65 18.32 -2.18 3.43
N HIS A 66 17.38 -2.41 4.35
CA HIS A 66 17.38 -3.52 5.30
C HIS A 66 17.04 -4.89 4.66
N PHE A 67 16.52 -4.90 3.43
CA PHE A 67 15.99 -6.12 2.81
C PHE A 67 17.05 -7.21 2.65
N ASN A 68 18.24 -6.86 2.14
CA ASN A 68 19.32 -7.81 1.93
C ASN A 68 19.86 -8.37 3.26
N LEU A 69 19.92 -7.52 4.30
CA LEU A 69 20.31 -7.95 5.65
C LEU A 69 19.30 -8.95 6.21
N LYS A 70 18.00 -8.69 6.06
CA LYS A 70 16.94 -9.63 6.50
C LYS A 70 17.11 -10.98 5.85
N LEU A 71 17.22 -11.04 4.53
CA LEU A 71 17.42 -12.30 3.80
C LEU A 71 18.67 -13.04 4.26
N CYS A 72 19.76 -12.32 4.52
CA CYS A 72 21.00 -12.90 5.01
C CYS A 72 20.83 -13.50 6.42
N LEU A 73 20.18 -12.78 7.34
CA LEU A 73 19.91 -13.26 8.70
C LEU A 73 18.98 -14.48 8.68
N GLU A 74 17.90 -14.42 7.92
CA GLU A 74 16.94 -15.52 7.75
C GLU A 74 17.60 -16.78 7.19
N ALA A 75 18.38 -16.64 6.11
CA ALA A 75 19.11 -17.76 5.50
C ALA A 75 20.13 -18.44 6.45
N ASN A 76 20.60 -17.72 7.47
CA ASN A 76 21.54 -18.24 8.46
C ASN A 76 20.89 -18.58 9.82
N GLY A 77 19.56 -18.55 9.91
CA GLY A 77 18.81 -18.96 11.12
C GLY A 77 18.97 -18.01 12.30
N TYR A 78 19.08 -16.71 12.04
CA TYR A 78 19.07 -15.66 13.06
C TYR A 78 17.72 -14.95 13.09
N ASP A 79 17.15 -14.88 14.27
CA ASP A 79 15.97 -14.09 14.56
C ASP A 79 16.32 -12.61 14.73
N TYR A 80 15.40 -11.72 14.36
CA TYR A 80 15.58 -10.27 14.49
C TYR A 80 14.27 -9.56 14.81
N VAL A 81 14.38 -8.31 15.25
CA VAL A 81 13.26 -7.37 15.41
C VAL A 81 13.51 -6.15 14.53
N GLU A 82 12.50 -5.76 13.77
CA GLU A 82 12.47 -4.55 12.96
C GLU A 82 11.73 -3.45 13.73
N PHE A 83 12.39 -2.33 13.99
CA PHE A 83 11.82 -1.22 14.73
C PHE A 83 11.25 -0.16 13.81
N ASN A 84 10.12 0.42 14.24
CA ASN A 84 9.59 1.63 13.62
C ASN A 84 10.51 2.82 13.95
N PRO A 85 11.00 3.57 12.93
CA PRO A 85 11.85 4.73 13.12
C PRO A 85 11.33 5.75 14.14
N LEU A 86 10.02 5.96 14.19
CA LEU A 86 9.40 6.88 15.14
C LEU A 86 9.60 6.45 16.61
N LEU A 87 9.62 5.15 16.88
CA LEU A 87 9.80 4.63 18.24
C LEU A 87 11.25 4.78 18.68
N VAL A 88 12.20 4.45 17.81
CA VAL A 88 13.63 4.64 18.08
C VAL A 88 13.94 6.12 18.27
N HIS A 89 13.40 7.01 17.45
CA HIS A 89 13.55 8.45 17.59
C HIS A 89 12.95 9.00 18.90
N LYS A 90 11.77 8.54 19.30
CA LYS A 90 11.17 8.91 20.60
C LYS A 90 12.02 8.43 21.76
N PHE A 91 12.54 7.20 21.70
CA PHE A 91 13.44 6.68 22.71
C PHE A 91 14.76 7.49 22.78
N ALA A 92 15.33 7.89 21.63
CA ALA A 92 16.48 8.76 21.57
C ALA A 92 16.27 10.08 22.36
N ALA A 93 15.08 10.68 22.20
CA ALA A 93 14.73 11.91 22.89
C ALA A 93 14.65 11.77 24.42
N THR A 94 14.44 10.56 24.95
CA THR A 94 14.44 10.30 26.39
C THR A 94 15.84 10.06 26.95
N GLN A 95 16.83 9.71 26.12
CA GLN A 95 18.18 9.36 26.56
C GLN A 95 19.14 10.55 26.64
N THR A 96 18.94 11.59 25.85
CA THR A 96 19.84 12.75 25.84
C THR A 96 19.17 14.01 25.28
N LEU A 97 19.51 15.15 25.87
CA LEU A 97 19.13 16.49 25.34
C LEU A 97 20.09 16.96 24.23
N ARG A 98 21.22 16.29 24.03
CA ARG A 98 22.20 16.68 23.01
C ARG A 98 21.83 16.07 21.65
N ARG A 99 21.68 16.88 20.62
CA ARG A 99 21.37 16.48 19.24
C ARG A 99 22.62 16.12 18.42
N THR A 100 23.54 15.31 18.96
CA THR A 100 24.68 14.82 18.16
C THR A 100 24.31 13.48 17.53
N LYS A 101 24.01 13.50 16.23
CA LYS A 101 23.70 12.31 15.44
C LYS A 101 24.97 11.81 14.74
N THR A 102 25.31 10.52 14.93
CA THR A 102 26.33 9.80 14.18
C THR A 102 25.89 8.34 14.06
N ASP A 103 26.12 7.70 12.91
CA ASP A 103 25.71 6.33 12.59
C ASP A 103 26.15 5.34 13.71
N LYS A 104 27.34 5.52 14.28
CA LYS A 104 27.82 4.73 15.43
C LYS A 104 26.95 4.86 16.67
N LYS A 105 26.48 6.06 16.98
CA LYS A 105 25.57 6.30 18.12
C LYS A 105 24.18 5.78 17.85
N ASP A 106 23.75 5.77 16.60
CA ASP A 106 22.45 5.24 16.21
C ASP A 106 22.41 3.71 16.37
N ALA A 107 23.47 2.96 16.01
CA ALA A 107 23.58 1.53 16.29
C ALA A 107 23.59 1.21 17.80
N GLN A 108 24.29 2.01 18.61
CA GLN A 108 24.27 1.89 20.07
C GLN A 108 22.88 2.16 20.66
N LEU A 109 22.18 3.16 20.14
CA LEU A 109 20.83 3.51 20.55
C LEU A 109 19.84 2.37 20.25
N ILE A 110 19.96 1.77 19.06
CA ILE A 110 19.15 0.62 18.66
C ILE A 110 19.38 -0.57 19.60
N ALA A 111 20.63 -0.86 19.93
CA ALA A 111 20.95 -1.94 20.89
C ALA A 111 20.36 -1.65 22.28
N LYS A 112 20.46 -0.41 22.79
CA LYS A 112 19.85 0.00 24.05
C LYS A 112 18.33 -0.09 24.01
N TYR A 113 17.70 0.35 22.92
CA TYR A 113 16.26 0.21 22.74
C TYR A 113 15.83 -1.25 22.75
N LEU A 114 16.59 -2.11 22.07
CA LEU A 114 16.36 -3.57 22.04
C LEU A 114 16.40 -4.21 23.44
N MET A 115 17.20 -3.69 24.37
CA MET A 115 17.24 -4.15 25.76
C MET A 115 15.98 -3.79 26.56
N THR A 116 15.29 -2.71 26.19
CA THR A 116 14.12 -2.18 26.93
C THR A 116 12.79 -2.73 26.43
N VAL A 117 12.75 -3.34 25.26
CA VAL A 117 11.53 -3.83 24.65
C VAL A 117 11.38 -5.34 24.85
N ASP A 118 10.13 -5.80 24.92
CA ASP A 118 9.82 -7.23 24.89
C ASP A 118 10.22 -7.81 23.53
N TYR A 119 11.24 -8.66 23.52
CA TYR A 119 11.79 -9.23 22.30
C TYR A 119 10.83 -10.26 21.71
N LYS A 120 10.11 -9.86 20.67
CA LYS A 120 9.26 -10.76 19.86
C LYS A 120 9.90 -10.90 18.50
N PRO A 121 10.69 -11.97 18.27
CA PRO A 121 11.41 -12.16 17.03
C PRO A 121 10.43 -12.30 15.84
N TYR A 122 10.88 -11.83 14.70
CA TYR A 122 10.19 -11.99 13.45
C TYR A 122 10.25 -13.46 13.03
N VAL A 123 9.10 -14.15 13.00
CA VAL A 123 9.02 -15.54 12.56
C VAL A 123 8.96 -15.61 11.03
N ASN A 124 9.75 -16.50 10.48
CA ASN A 124 10.21 -16.67 9.11
C ASN A 124 9.12 -17.13 8.08
N SER A 125 7.95 -16.54 8.00
CA SER A 125 6.92 -16.97 7.03
C SER A 125 6.56 -15.93 5.93
N PHE A 126 7.40 -14.90 5.66
CA PHE A 126 6.95 -13.68 5.01
C PHE A 126 7.62 -13.28 3.69
N TYR A 127 8.42 -14.13 3.07
CA TYR A 127 8.95 -13.84 1.73
C TYR A 127 7.80 -13.52 0.73
N HIS A 128 6.75 -14.31 0.75
CA HIS A 128 5.57 -14.11 -0.11
C HIS A 128 4.82 -12.80 0.22
N ILE A 129 4.70 -12.42 1.49
CA ILE A 129 4.02 -11.17 1.89
C ILE A 129 4.83 -9.93 1.49
N ASN A 130 6.16 -9.97 1.57
CA ASN A 130 6.98 -8.86 1.12
C ASN A 130 6.92 -8.69 -0.41
N ASN A 131 6.89 -9.79 -1.15
CA ASN A 131 6.66 -9.75 -2.60
C ASN A 131 5.27 -9.18 -2.91
N LEU A 132 4.24 -9.65 -2.22
CA LEU A 132 2.88 -9.13 -2.35
C LEU A 132 2.83 -7.62 -2.08
N LYS A 133 3.49 -7.14 -1.03
CA LYS A 133 3.58 -5.71 -0.70
C LYS A 133 4.26 -4.89 -1.78
N SER A 134 5.31 -5.41 -2.39
CA SER A 134 5.99 -4.73 -3.50
C SER A 134 5.08 -4.60 -4.71
N LEU A 135 4.34 -5.66 -5.04
CA LEU A 135 3.42 -5.69 -6.18
C LEU A 135 2.18 -4.81 -5.95
N THR A 136 1.57 -4.84 -4.76
CA THR A 136 0.41 -4.00 -4.44
C THR A 136 0.76 -2.51 -4.45
N ARG A 137 1.94 -2.13 -3.97
CA ARG A 137 2.42 -0.75 -4.03
C ARG A 137 2.78 -0.32 -5.46
N LEU A 138 3.37 -1.21 -6.26
CA LEU A 138 3.59 -0.95 -7.69
C LEU A 138 2.26 -0.70 -8.39
N ARG A 139 1.24 -1.53 -8.12
CA ARG A 139 -0.12 -1.34 -8.67
C ARG A 139 -0.68 0.05 -8.35
N GLU A 140 -0.55 0.52 -7.11
CA GLU A 140 -0.98 1.87 -6.71
C GLU A 140 -0.26 2.98 -7.50
N THR A 141 1.02 2.80 -7.76
CA THR A 141 1.79 3.74 -8.58
C THR A 141 1.27 3.75 -10.01
N LEU A 142 1.09 2.57 -10.63
CA LEU A 142 0.60 2.45 -12.01
C LEU A 142 -0.83 3.01 -12.14
N ILE A 143 -1.72 2.79 -11.17
CA ILE A 143 -3.07 3.39 -11.17
C ILE A 143 -3.00 4.92 -11.11
N THR A 144 -2.11 5.46 -10.29
CA THR A 144 -1.90 6.91 -10.19
C THR A 144 -1.41 7.48 -11.51
N ASP A 145 -0.43 6.83 -12.14
CA ASP A 145 0.09 7.23 -13.45
C ASP A 145 -0.95 7.10 -14.56
N ARG A 146 -1.74 6.01 -14.56
CA ARG A 146 -2.85 5.83 -15.49
C ARG A 146 -3.89 6.97 -15.37
N THR A 147 -4.23 7.34 -14.14
CA THR A 147 -5.15 8.46 -13.88
C THR A 147 -4.58 9.79 -14.39
N ARG A 148 -3.27 10.01 -14.23
CA ARG A 148 -2.59 11.19 -14.77
C ARG A 148 -2.69 11.27 -16.29
N PHE A 149 -2.44 10.15 -16.98
CA PHE A 149 -2.57 10.10 -18.44
C PHE A 149 -4.03 10.24 -18.90
N LEU A 150 -5.00 9.69 -18.17
CA LEU A 150 -6.43 9.92 -18.47
C LEU A 150 -6.81 11.40 -18.39
N ASN A 151 -6.29 12.12 -17.40
CA ASN A 151 -6.51 13.55 -17.27
C ASN A 151 -5.84 14.34 -18.43
N GLN A 152 -4.64 13.93 -18.87
CA GLN A 152 -3.98 14.52 -20.02
C GLN A 152 -4.76 14.26 -21.32
N ILE A 153 -5.21 13.02 -21.55
CA ILE A 153 -6.08 12.66 -22.69
C ILE A 153 -7.32 13.55 -22.70
N THR A 154 -7.98 13.70 -21.54
CA THR A 154 -9.16 14.57 -21.41
C THR A 154 -8.82 16.00 -21.79
N SER A 155 -7.71 16.56 -21.31
CA SER A 155 -7.28 17.92 -21.61
C SER A 155 -6.97 18.14 -23.10
N TYR A 156 -6.42 17.13 -23.79
CA TYR A 156 -6.22 17.21 -25.25
C TYR A 156 -7.53 17.07 -26.02
N LEU A 157 -8.43 16.20 -25.56
CA LEU A 157 -9.76 16.06 -26.17
C LEU A 157 -10.58 17.34 -26.04
N ASP A 158 -10.50 18.04 -24.91
CA ASP A 158 -11.17 19.32 -24.70
C ASP A 158 -10.73 20.40 -25.73
N GLN A 159 -9.54 20.24 -26.33
CA GLN A 159 -9.01 21.12 -27.38
C GLN A 159 -9.30 20.59 -28.78
N ILE A 160 -9.16 19.28 -29.01
CA ILE A 160 -9.26 18.64 -30.35
C ILE A 160 -10.72 18.33 -30.70
N PHE A 161 -11.50 17.82 -29.73
CA PHE A 161 -12.86 17.37 -29.91
C PHE A 161 -13.64 17.46 -28.56
N PRO A 162 -14.00 18.68 -28.12
CA PRO A 162 -14.65 18.88 -26.81
C PRO A 162 -15.99 18.17 -26.68
N GLU A 163 -16.70 17.94 -27.79
CA GLU A 163 -17.98 17.24 -27.80
C GLU A 163 -17.85 15.72 -27.58
N PHE A 164 -16.65 15.15 -27.74
CA PHE A 164 -16.45 13.69 -27.69
C PHE A 164 -16.77 13.08 -26.32
N LYS A 165 -16.16 13.62 -25.24
CA LYS A 165 -16.32 13.07 -23.89
C LYS A 165 -17.77 13.12 -23.39
N PRO A 166 -18.55 14.21 -23.58
CA PRO A 166 -19.95 14.26 -23.18
C PRO A 166 -20.85 13.20 -23.85
N LEU A 167 -20.42 12.64 -24.96
CA LEU A 167 -21.13 11.53 -25.60
C LEU A 167 -21.07 10.21 -24.79
N PHE A 168 -20.22 10.11 -23.78
CA PHE A 168 -20.06 8.94 -22.94
C PHE A 168 -20.43 9.27 -21.47
N GLU A 169 -21.64 8.90 -21.05
CA GLU A 169 -22.24 9.26 -19.75
C GLU A 169 -21.38 8.87 -18.55
N ASN A 170 -20.70 7.71 -18.63
CA ASN A 170 -19.86 7.18 -17.55
C ASN A 170 -18.35 7.43 -17.79
N GLY A 171 -18.00 8.44 -18.58
CA GLY A 171 -16.62 8.71 -18.97
C GLY A 171 -16.14 7.85 -20.14
N LEU A 172 -14.86 7.99 -20.50
CA LEU A 172 -14.27 7.25 -21.62
C LEU A 172 -14.23 5.75 -21.30
N ASN A 173 -15.02 4.98 -22.01
CA ASN A 173 -15.11 3.52 -21.92
C ASN A 173 -14.28 2.82 -23.02
N GLU A 174 -14.29 1.49 -23.06
CA GLU A 174 -13.58 0.66 -24.03
C GLU A 174 -13.84 1.10 -25.49
N SER A 175 -15.11 1.38 -25.82
CA SER A 175 -15.47 1.87 -27.17
C SER A 175 -14.90 3.27 -27.47
N ALA A 176 -14.83 4.15 -26.46
CA ALA A 176 -14.22 5.46 -26.64
C ALA A 176 -12.72 5.33 -26.89
N PHE A 177 -12.02 4.50 -26.14
CA PHE A 177 -10.59 4.22 -26.36
C PHE A 177 -10.34 3.56 -27.70
N TYR A 178 -11.19 2.63 -28.12
CA TYR A 178 -11.11 2.04 -29.45
C TYR A 178 -11.18 3.12 -30.55
N LEU A 179 -12.18 4.02 -30.47
CA LEU A 179 -12.35 5.10 -31.44
C LEU A 179 -11.15 6.06 -31.43
N LEU A 180 -10.64 6.40 -30.26
CA LEU A 180 -9.46 7.27 -30.15
C LEU A 180 -8.21 6.62 -30.74
N THR A 181 -8.03 5.31 -30.55
CA THR A 181 -6.88 4.57 -31.08
C THR A 181 -6.92 4.50 -32.62
N HIS A 182 -8.11 4.27 -33.20
CA HIS A 182 -8.22 4.03 -34.64
C HIS A 182 -8.56 5.29 -35.45
N TYR A 183 -9.27 6.23 -34.84
CA TYR A 183 -9.84 7.41 -35.55
C TYR A 183 -9.53 8.74 -34.87
N MET A 184 -8.75 8.79 -33.89
CA MET A 184 -8.21 9.90 -33.05
C MET A 184 -8.81 11.33 -33.28
N THR A 185 -8.94 11.78 -34.52
CA THR A 185 -9.35 13.16 -34.87
C THR A 185 -10.80 13.24 -35.34
N PRO A 186 -11.47 14.40 -35.15
CA PRO A 186 -12.81 14.62 -35.69
C PRO A 186 -12.89 14.38 -37.22
N ALA A 187 -11.87 14.79 -37.97
CA ALA A 187 -11.80 14.56 -39.41
C ALA A 187 -11.80 13.09 -39.83
N LYS A 188 -11.24 12.21 -39.00
CA LYS A 188 -11.29 10.75 -39.18
C LYS A 188 -12.61 10.17 -38.68
N MET A 189 -13.14 10.64 -37.54
CA MET A 189 -14.41 10.20 -36.98
C MET A 189 -15.62 10.59 -37.80
N SER A 190 -15.58 11.72 -38.49
CA SER A 190 -16.64 12.15 -39.46
C SER A 190 -16.82 11.17 -40.61
N LYS A 191 -15.81 10.33 -40.90
CA LYS A 191 -15.81 9.29 -41.94
C LYS A 191 -16.18 7.89 -41.42
N LEU A 192 -16.73 7.80 -40.21
CA LEU A 192 -17.26 6.54 -39.68
C LEU A 192 -18.46 6.07 -40.52
N ASP A 193 -18.48 4.79 -40.86
CA ASP A 193 -19.50 4.11 -41.64
C ASP A 193 -19.89 2.76 -41.05
N SER A 194 -20.85 2.06 -41.72
CA SER A 194 -21.33 0.77 -41.24
C SER A 194 -20.25 -0.32 -41.20
N ASN A 195 -19.27 -0.26 -42.12
CA ASN A 195 -18.20 -1.25 -42.17
C ASN A 195 -17.24 -1.09 -40.99
N LYS A 196 -16.87 0.15 -40.67
CA LYS A 196 -16.03 0.50 -39.51
C LYS A 196 -16.75 0.16 -38.21
N TYR A 197 -18.07 0.39 -38.15
CA TYR A 197 -18.87 -0.04 -36.99
C TYR A 197 -18.88 -1.56 -36.82
N SER A 198 -19.09 -2.32 -37.93
CA SER A 198 -19.10 -3.78 -37.90
C SER A 198 -17.76 -4.35 -37.42
N LYS A 199 -16.63 -3.73 -37.83
CA LYS A 199 -15.31 -4.08 -37.37
C LYS A 199 -15.17 -3.82 -35.85
N MET A 200 -15.52 -2.64 -35.38
CA MET A 200 -15.52 -2.31 -33.96
C MET A 200 -16.36 -3.29 -33.13
N LYS A 201 -17.57 -3.65 -33.65
CA LYS A 201 -18.47 -4.60 -32.99
C LYS A 201 -17.89 -5.99 -32.89
N SER A 202 -17.05 -6.43 -33.82
CA SER A 202 -16.40 -7.74 -33.77
C SER A 202 -15.19 -7.77 -32.84
N GLU A 203 -14.56 -6.64 -32.55
CA GLU A 203 -13.34 -6.55 -31.74
C GLU A 203 -13.62 -6.21 -30.26
N LEU A 204 -14.77 -5.57 -29.96
CA LEU A 204 -15.11 -5.16 -28.60
C LEU A 204 -16.12 -6.08 -27.93
N ARG A 205 -15.92 -6.31 -26.63
CA ARG A 205 -16.87 -7.09 -25.83
C ARG A 205 -18.20 -6.38 -25.61
N HIS A 206 -18.14 -5.05 -25.39
CA HIS A 206 -19.30 -4.21 -25.13
C HIS A 206 -19.30 -2.98 -26.05
N PRO A 207 -19.58 -3.16 -27.37
CA PRO A 207 -19.58 -2.06 -28.33
C PRO A 207 -20.75 -1.11 -28.08
N ILE A 208 -20.53 0.18 -28.35
CA ILE A 208 -21.62 1.17 -28.38
C ILE A 208 -22.60 0.89 -29.52
N SER A 209 -23.82 1.45 -29.40
CA SER A 209 -24.84 1.28 -30.45
C SER A 209 -24.48 2.01 -31.76
N TYR A 210 -25.06 1.55 -32.88
CA TYR A 210 -24.86 2.25 -34.15
C TYR A 210 -25.40 3.70 -34.12
N GLN A 211 -26.50 3.93 -33.39
CA GLN A 211 -27.03 5.29 -33.17
C GLN A 211 -25.98 6.19 -32.48
N LYS A 212 -25.21 5.65 -31.52
CA LYS A 212 -24.14 6.41 -30.86
C LYS A 212 -23.01 6.77 -31.83
N ILE A 213 -22.65 5.87 -32.76
CA ILE A 213 -21.69 6.16 -33.84
C ILE A 213 -22.18 7.32 -34.69
N TYR A 214 -23.49 7.37 -35.00
CA TYR A 214 -24.05 8.49 -35.76
C TYR A 214 -23.94 9.80 -35.00
N GLN A 215 -24.24 9.82 -33.72
CA GLN A 215 -24.05 10.99 -32.85
C GLN A 215 -22.60 11.47 -32.83
N ILE A 216 -21.64 10.54 -32.74
CA ILE A 216 -20.20 10.85 -32.74
C ILE A 216 -19.80 11.45 -34.11
N LYS A 217 -20.28 10.88 -35.20
CA LYS A 217 -20.03 11.39 -36.55
C LYS A 217 -20.58 12.79 -36.74
N ASP A 218 -21.83 13.04 -36.33
CA ASP A 218 -22.46 14.34 -36.39
C ASP A 218 -21.72 15.39 -35.56
N ALA A 219 -21.38 15.07 -34.32
CA ALA A 219 -20.56 15.91 -33.46
C ALA A 219 -19.17 16.20 -34.08
N ALA A 220 -18.56 15.22 -34.74
CA ALA A 220 -17.27 15.38 -35.39
C ALA A 220 -17.30 16.30 -36.61
N ILE A 221 -18.45 16.37 -37.32
CA ILE A 221 -18.68 17.30 -38.46
C ILE A 221 -18.85 18.72 -37.92
N ASN A 222 -19.53 18.88 -36.79
CA ASN A 222 -19.94 20.17 -36.24
C ASN A 222 -19.03 20.64 -35.07
N THR A 223 -17.89 19.98 -34.84
CA THR A 223 -17.01 20.31 -33.72
C THR A 223 -16.44 21.72 -33.79
N ILE A 224 -16.35 22.38 -32.65
CA ILE A 224 -15.60 23.61 -32.45
C ILE A 224 -14.12 23.37 -32.15
N GLY A 225 -13.73 22.09 -31.99
CA GLY A 225 -12.37 21.71 -31.64
C GLY A 225 -11.35 22.07 -32.71
N HIS A 226 -10.13 22.31 -32.29
CA HIS A 226 -8.99 22.64 -33.15
C HIS A 226 -7.92 21.57 -33.09
N THR A 227 -7.50 21.06 -34.24
CA THR A 227 -6.45 20.06 -34.37
C THR A 227 -5.14 20.68 -34.83
N SER A 228 -4.04 20.27 -34.25
CA SER A 228 -2.69 20.52 -34.75
C SER A 228 -1.89 19.24 -34.69
N LYS A 229 -0.84 19.09 -35.49
CA LYS A 229 0.04 17.93 -35.48
C LYS A 229 0.67 17.70 -34.10
N ALA A 230 0.96 18.76 -33.37
CA ALA A 230 1.51 18.68 -32.02
C ALA A 230 0.51 18.11 -31.01
N LEU A 231 -0.77 18.57 -31.06
CA LEU A 231 -1.82 18.05 -30.20
C LEU A 231 -2.20 16.61 -30.54
N GLU A 232 -2.24 16.27 -31.82
CA GLU A 232 -2.45 14.87 -32.26
C GLU A 232 -1.38 13.95 -31.72
N TYR A 233 -0.09 14.33 -31.86
CA TYR A 233 1.03 13.56 -31.33
C TYR A 233 0.98 13.42 -29.79
N ALA A 234 0.67 14.50 -29.09
CA ALA A 234 0.55 14.49 -27.64
C ALA A 234 -0.59 13.59 -27.14
N LEU A 235 -1.74 13.62 -27.83
CA LEU A 235 -2.87 12.74 -27.55
C LEU A 235 -2.49 11.26 -27.81
N GLU A 236 -1.86 10.96 -28.95
CA GLU A 236 -1.43 9.62 -29.33
C GLU A 236 -0.44 9.04 -28.31
N ALA A 237 0.57 9.81 -27.92
CA ALA A 237 1.56 9.40 -26.92
C ALA A 237 0.90 9.12 -25.55
N SER A 238 0.00 10.01 -25.10
CA SER A 238 -0.71 9.84 -23.84
C SER A 238 -1.67 8.65 -23.87
N LEU A 239 -2.33 8.39 -24.99
CA LEU A 239 -3.21 7.25 -25.19
C LEU A 239 -2.43 5.93 -25.16
N THR A 240 -1.29 5.88 -25.84
CA THR A 240 -0.41 4.69 -25.85
C THR A 240 0.08 4.37 -24.45
N LEU A 241 0.50 5.38 -23.68
CA LEU A 241 0.94 5.18 -22.30
C LEU A 241 -0.21 4.73 -21.39
N TYR A 242 -1.40 5.32 -21.54
CA TYR A 242 -2.58 4.91 -20.78
C TYR A 242 -2.93 3.44 -21.03
N LEU A 243 -3.02 3.01 -22.29
CA LEU A 243 -3.36 1.64 -22.65
C LEU A 243 -2.28 0.64 -22.21
N THR A 244 -1.01 1.03 -22.28
CA THR A 244 0.10 0.20 -21.78
C THR A 244 0.02 0.00 -20.28
N LEU A 245 -0.27 1.06 -19.53
CA LEU A 245 -0.44 0.99 -18.08
C LEU A 245 -1.66 0.16 -17.70
N ASP A 246 -2.76 0.30 -18.43
CA ASP A 246 -3.99 -0.47 -18.19
C ASP A 246 -3.72 -1.98 -18.30
N LYS A 247 -3.07 -2.40 -19.39
CA LYS A 247 -2.65 -3.79 -19.58
C LYS A 247 -1.68 -4.27 -18.51
N GLN A 248 -0.70 -3.46 -18.11
CA GLN A 248 0.25 -3.81 -17.05
C GLN A 248 -0.43 -3.97 -15.69
N ILE A 249 -1.46 -3.15 -15.41
CA ILE A 249 -2.25 -3.27 -14.18
C ILE A 249 -2.99 -4.61 -14.16
N ASP A 250 -3.65 -5.00 -15.25
CA ASP A 250 -4.40 -6.27 -15.34
C ASP A 250 -3.47 -7.48 -15.15
N GLU A 251 -2.30 -7.47 -15.79
CA GLU A 251 -1.28 -8.52 -15.63
C GLU A 251 -0.75 -8.59 -14.18
N LEU A 252 -0.56 -7.43 -13.55
CA LEU A 252 -0.10 -7.32 -12.18
C LEU A 252 -1.15 -7.79 -11.17
N GLU A 253 -2.42 -7.44 -11.38
CA GLU A 253 -3.55 -7.91 -10.57
C GLU A 253 -3.66 -9.44 -10.59
N SER A 254 -3.49 -10.05 -11.75
CA SER A 254 -3.48 -11.51 -11.88
C SER A 254 -2.37 -12.17 -11.06
N LYS A 255 -1.15 -11.60 -11.08
CA LYS A 255 -0.02 -12.08 -10.27
C LYS A 255 -0.24 -11.87 -8.77
N ILE A 256 -0.85 -10.75 -8.38
CA ILE A 256 -1.20 -10.46 -6.97
C ILE A 256 -2.19 -11.52 -6.47
N ILE A 257 -3.21 -11.84 -7.26
CA ILE A 257 -4.22 -12.84 -6.89
C ILE A 257 -3.61 -14.25 -6.81
N GLU A 258 -2.72 -14.61 -7.73
CA GLU A 258 -2.01 -15.90 -7.71
C GLU A 258 -1.19 -16.07 -6.41
N ILE A 259 -0.42 -15.05 -6.02
CA ILE A 259 0.31 -15.08 -4.75
C ILE A 259 -0.66 -15.14 -3.57
N TYR A 260 -1.71 -14.32 -3.58
CA TYR A 260 -2.71 -14.29 -2.51
C TYR A 260 -3.40 -15.64 -2.32
N ASP A 261 -3.77 -16.33 -3.39
CA ASP A 261 -4.42 -17.65 -3.36
C ASP A 261 -3.51 -18.74 -2.79
N SER A 262 -2.18 -18.55 -2.82
CA SER A 262 -1.23 -19.43 -2.15
C SER A 262 -1.14 -19.22 -0.62
N LEU A 263 -1.75 -18.14 -0.12
CA LEU A 263 -1.76 -17.79 1.30
C LEU A 263 -3.09 -18.19 1.94
N ASN A 264 -3.03 -18.81 3.11
CA ASN A 264 -4.24 -19.11 3.87
C ASN A 264 -4.74 -17.83 4.56
N CYS A 265 -5.63 -17.08 3.89
CA CYS A 265 -6.14 -15.81 4.37
C CYS A 265 -7.66 -15.76 4.23
N HIS A 266 -8.35 -15.25 5.25
CA HIS A 266 -9.81 -15.25 5.36
C HIS A 266 -10.45 -13.88 5.06
N ILE A 267 -9.67 -12.84 4.83
CA ILE A 267 -10.18 -11.46 4.62
C ILE A 267 -11.18 -11.40 3.46
N HIS A 268 -10.93 -12.14 2.37
CA HIS A 268 -11.77 -12.15 1.17
C HIS A 268 -13.15 -12.79 1.39
N THR A 269 -13.35 -13.49 2.50
CA THR A 269 -14.66 -14.07 2.84
C THR A 269 -15.63 -13.01 3.37
N ILE A 270 -15.13 -11.83 3.77
CA ILE A 270 -15.96 -10.69 4.19
C ILE A 270 -16.72 -10.16 2.97
N ARG A 271 -18.06 -10.12 3.08
CA ARG A 271 -18.92 -9.63 2.01
C ARG A 271 -18.57 -8.19 1.62
N GLY A 272 -18.34 -7.98 0.32
CA GLY A 272 -17.94 -6.69 -0.25
C GLY A 272 -16.43 -6.47 -0.31
N ILE A 273 -15.60 -7.45 0.09
CA ILE A 273 -14.14 -7.38 -0.02
C ILE A 273 -13.65 -8.39 -1.05
N SER A 274 -13.00 -7.91 -2.11
CA SER A 274 -12.44 -8.76 -3.16
C SER A 274 -11.12 -9.41 -2.71
N LYS A 275 -10.69 -10.46 -3.41
CA LYS A 275 -9.36 -11.06 -3.20
C LYS A 275 -8.23 -10.05 -3.39
N LEU A 276 -8.35 -9.17 -4.37
CA LEU A 276 -7.36 -8.12 -4.64
C LEU A 276 -7.25 -7.14 -3.46
N THR A 277 -8.39 -6.64 -2.98
CA THR A 277 -8.43 -5.75 -1.80
C THR A 277 -7.92 -6.45 -0.55
N SER A 278 -8.22 -7.74 -0.40
CA SER A 278 -7.70 -8.57 0.69
C SER A 278 -6.18 -8.71 0.63
N ALA A 279 -5.64 -8.92 -0.58
CA ALA A 279 -4.20 -8.96 -0.82
C ALA A 279 -3.52 -7.63 -0.45
N GLU A 280 -4.12 -6.50 -0.80
CA GLU A 280 -3.64 -5.16 -0.46
C GLU A 280 -3.59 -4.96 1.06
N ILE A 281 -4.66 -5.30 1.78
CA ILE A 281 -4.72 -5.21 3.25
C ILE A 281 -3.70 -6.15 3.90
N LEU A 282 -3.67 -7.42 3.48
CA LEU A 282 -2.75 -8.43 4.01
C LEU A 282 -1.29 -8.02 3.79
N SER A 283 -0.96 -7.50 2.61
CA SER A 283 0.40 -7.07 2.27
C SER A 283 0.94 -5.97 3.19
N GLU A 284 0.09 -5.07 3.63
CA GLU A 284 0.48 -3.97 4.52
C GLU A 284 0.50 -4.39 5.99
N ILE A 285 -0.42 -5.22 6.45
CA ILE A 285 -0.45 -5.73 7.82
C ILE A 285 0.67 -6.77 8.03
N GLY A 286 0.86 -7.64 7.05
CA GLY A 286 1.81 -8.76 7.15
C GLY A 286 1.32 -9.84 8.12
N ASN A 287 2.11 -10.14 9.13
CA ASN A 287 1.77 -11.16 10.11
C ASN A 287 0.88 -10.61 11.23
N PHE A 288 -0.33 -11.13 11.34
CA PHE A 288 -1.27 -10.78 12.42
C PHE A 288 -0.76 -11.18 13.82
N ASN A 289 0.13 -12.15 13.91
CA ASN A 289 0.70 -12.56 15.19
C ASN A 289 1.62 -11.53 15.85
N LYS A 290 2.08 -10.53 15.09
CA LYS A 290 2.82 -9.38 15.64
C LYS A 290 1.95 -8.48 16.53
N PHE A 291 0.64 -8.50 16.32
CA PHE A 291 -0.31 -7.64 17.01
C PHE A 291 -1.00 -8.44 18.11
N LEU A 292 -1.00 -7.88 19.32
CA LEU A 292 -1.73 -8.46 20.46
C LEU A 292 -3.22 -8.13 20.40
N THR A 293 -3.55 -6.95 19.85
CA THR A 293 -4.92 -6.45 19.78
C THR A 293 -5.16 -5.78 18.42
N SER A 294 -6.41 -5.72 18.01
CA SER A 294 -6.84 -4.97 16.82
C SER A 294 -6.55 -3.46 16.92
N ALA A 295 -6.52 -2.90 18.14
CA ALA A 295 -6.16 -1.51 18.39
C ALA A 295 -4.73 -1.19 17.90
N GLN A 296 -3.80 -2.12 18.00
CA GLN A 296 -2.44 -1.93 17.46
C GLN A 296 -2.44 -1.83 15.93
N ILE A 297 -3.33 -2.57 15.24
CA ILE A 297 -3.49 -2.43 13.78
C ILE A 297 -4.16 -1.10 13.44
N GLN A 298 -5.13 -0.63 14.25
CA GLN A 298 -5.73 0.69 14.07
C GLN A 298 -4.70 1.80 14.20
N ALA A 299 -3.81 1.72 15.20
CA ALA A 299 -2.68 2.64 15.37
C ALA A 299 -1.71 2.55 14.19
N TYR A 300 -1.37 1.34 13.74
CA TYR A 300 -0.49 1.11 12.59
C TYR A 300 -1.07 1.66 11.29
N ALA A 301 -2.40 1.63 11.11
CA ALA A 301 -3.10 2.27 9.99
C ALA A 301 -3.25 3.80 10.18
N GLY A 302 -3.00 4.33 11.38
CA GLY A 302 -3.23 5.73 11.72
C GLY A 302 -4.71 6.12 11.72
N LEU A 303 -5.58 5.19 12.12
CA LEU A 303 -7.04 5.37 12.22
C LEU A 303 -7.51 5.69 13.65
N GLU A 304 -6.59 5.83 14.59
CA GLU A 304 -6.90 6.23 15.95
C GLU A 304 -7.20 7.74 16.04
N PRO A 305 -8.19 8.15 16.86
CA PRO A 305 -8.34 9.55 17.20
C PRO A 305 -7.21 9.98 18.15
N SER A 306 -6.66 11.17 17.97
CA SER A 306 -5.81 11.79 18.98
C SER A 306 -6.65 12.08 20.22
N LYS A 307 -6.22 11.61 21.38
CA LYS A 307 -6.73 12.08 22.65
C LYS A 307 -5.83 13.17 23.18
N ASN A 308 -6.32 14.38 23.24
CA ASN A 308 -5.69 15.49 23.96
C ASN A 308 -6.60 15.84 25.16
N ASP A 309 -6.69 14.92 26.10
CA ASP A 309 -7.37 15.19 27.35
C ASP A 309 -6.38 15.89 28.28
N SER A 310 -6.40 17.23 28.34
CA SER A 310 -5.69 18.01 29.34
C SER A 310 -6.70 18.73 30.24
N GLY A 311 -6.90 18.22 31.44
CA GLY A 311 -7.68 18.88 32.49
C GLY A 311 -9.15 19.07 32.13
N THR A 312 -9.59 20.28 31.85
CA THR A 312 -10.99 20.66 31.62
C THR A 312 -11.39 20.80 30.14
N HIS A 313 -10.51 20.47 29.19
CA HIS A 313 -10.80 20.58 27.75
C HIS A 313 -10.86 19.22 27.08
N ASP A 314 -12.07 18.77 26.73
CA ASP A 314 -12.33 17.71 25.76
C ASP A 314 -11.98 18.23 24.36
N GLY A 315 -10.73 18.03 23.93
CA GLY A 315 -10.32 18.36 22.58
C GLY A 315 -10.98 17.47 21.55
N LEU A 316 -11.57 18.03 20.50
CA LEU A 316 -12.07 17.29 19.35
C LEU A 316 -10.93 16.44 18.78
N GLY A 317 -11.00 15.11 18.96
CA GLY A 317 -9.99 14.18 18.52
C GLY A 317 -9.84 14.19 17.01
N VAL A 318 -8.66 14.56 16.53
CA VAL A 318 -8.28 14.50 15.10
C VAL A 318 -7.64 13.14 14.82
N MET A 319 -7.93 12.55 13.65
CA MET A 319 -7.30 11.30 13.23
C MET A 319 -5.77 11.44 13.19
N VAL A 320 -5.06 10.56 13.90
CA VAL A 320 -3.59 10.60 14.07
C VAL A 320 -2.92 10.13 12.79
N LYS A 321 -3.04 10.34 11.73
CA LYS A 321 -2.49 9.88 10.42
C LYS A 321 -1.02 9.37 10.43
N HIS A 322 -0.46 9.04 11.59
CA HIS A 322 0.84 8.39 11.74
C HIS A 322 0.68 6.90 11.44
N GLY A 323 1.49 6.34 10.54
CA GLY A 323 1.43 4.94 10.15
C GLY A 323 1.29 4.73 8.65
N SER A 324 0.94 3.50 8.21
CA SER A 324 0.82 3.17 6.79
C SER A 324 -0.33 3.93 6.12
N SER A 325 0.00 4.83 5.20
CA SER A 325 -0.98 5.53 4.38
C SER A 325 -1.67 4.60 3.38
N TYR A 326 -0.97 3.57 2.91
CA TYR A 326 -1.52 2.53 2.04
C TYR A 326 -2.58 1.70 2.76
N LEU A 327 -2.25 1.17 3.94
CA LEU A 327 -3.21 0.41 4.75
C LEU A 327 -4.45 1.24 5.07
N ARG A 328 -4.26 2.50 5.47
CA ARG A 328 -5.39 3.40 5.75
C ARG A 328 -6.26 3.61 4.51
N LYS A 329 -5.66 3.81 3.33
CA LYS A 329 -6.39 3.95 2.06
C LYS A 329 -7.23 2.71 1.78
N TYR A 330 -6.62 1.52 1.83
CA TYR A 330 -7.31 0.27 1.56
C TYR A 330 -8.46 0.01 2.53
N LEU A 331 -8.24 0.23 3.82
CA LEU A 331 -9.29 0.07 4.84
C LEU A 331 -10.42 1.08 4.69
N MET A 332 -10.14 2.33 4.35
CA MET A 332 -11.17 3.35 4.13
C MET A 332 -12.01 3.05 2.88
N ASN A 333 -11.39 2.62 1.79
CA ASN A 333 -12.10 2.20 0.58
C ASN A 333 -12.94 0.94 0.85
N SER A 334 -12.39 -0.04 1.55
CA SER A 334 -13.10 -1.27 1.93
C SER A 334 -14.28 -0.99 2.88
N ALA A 335 -14.20 0.05 3.69
CA ALA A 335 -15.28 0.42 4.59
C ALA A 335 -16.56 0.84 3.82
N GLU A 336 -16.40 1.41 2.60
CA GLU A 336 -17.54 1.78 1.75
C GLU A 336 -18.32 0.55 1.28
N THR A 337 -17.65 -0.48 0.81
CA THR A 337 -18.30 -1.74 0.41
C THR A 337 -18.75 -2.54 1.62
N PHE A 338 -17.98 -2.55 2.72
CA PHE A 338 -18.31 -3.29 3.93
C PHE A 338 -19.64 -2.86 4.55
N TYR A 339 -19.95 -1.54 4.65
CA TYR A 339 -21.23 -1.14 5.19
C TYR A 339 -22.39 -1.36 4.21
N VAL A 340 -22.15 -1.30 2.91
CA VAL A 340 -23.18 -1.53 1.88
C VAL A 340 -23.65 -2.99 1.88
N TYR A 341 -22.73 -3.94 2.00
CA TYR A 341 -23.05 -5.36 1.90
C TYR A 341 -23.33 -6.07 3.22
N ASN A 342 -23.23 -5.36 4.37
CA ASN A 342 -23.45 -5.94 5.69
C ASN A 342 -24.48 -5.12 6.48
N PRO A 343 -25.73 -5.61 6.69
CA PRO A 343 -26.82 -4.85 7.29
C PRO A 343 -26.49 -4.27 8.68
N SER A 344 -25.89 -5.06 9.59
CA SER A 344 -25.51 -4.60 10.94
C SER A 344 -24.46 -3.47 10.90
N ILE A 345 -23.60 -3.48 9.92
CA ILE A 345 -22.59 -2.43 9.70
C ILE A 345 -23.24 -1.20 9.04
N SER A 346 -24.21 -1.41 8.16
CA SER A 346 -25.03 -0.34 7.59
C SER A 346 -25.75 0.44 8.69
N ASP A 347 -26.42 -0.25 9.60
CA ASP A 347 -27.11 0.38 10.75
C ASP A 347 -26.13 1.20 11.61
N PHE A 348 -24.94 0.65 11.86
CA PHE A 348 -23.90 1.35 12.58
C PHE A 348 -23.39 2.59 11.83
N TYR A 349 -23.20 2.51 10.53
CA TYR A 349 -22.81 3.66 9.70
C TYR A 349 -23.88 4.76 9.77
N TRP A 350 -25.15 4.43 9.55
CA TRP A 350 -26.25 5.39 9.59
C TRP A 350 -26.47 5.97 10.99
N LYS A 351 -26.29 5.19 12.04
CA LYS A 351 -26.25 5.71 13.41
C LYS A 351 -25.22 6.84 13.55
N LYS A 352 -23.99 6.62 13.02
CA LYS A 352 -22.93 7.65 13.06
C LYS A 352 -23.25 8.87 12.19
N ARG A 353 -23.95 8.68 11.08
CA ARG A 353 -24.43 9.79 10.25
C ARG A 353 -25.51 10.61 10.96
N ASN A 354 -26.44 9.96 11.63
CA ASN A 354 -27.51 10.59 12.40
C ASN A 354 -26.98 11.32 13.65
N GLU A 355 -25.82 10.91 14.19
CA GLU A 355 -25.07 11.66 15.22
C GLU A 355 -24.43 12.96 14.63
N GLY A 356 -24.72 13.34 13.40
CA GLY A 356 -24.18 14.54 12.73
C GLY A 356 -22.74 14.38 12.18
N LYS A 357 -22.16 13.17 12.18
CA LYS A 357 -20.80 12.96 11.69
C LYS A 357 -20.73 13.03 10.17
N HIS A 358 -19.73 13.73 9.65
CA HIS A 358 -19.46 13.76 8.22
C HIS A 358 -19.22 12.35 7.68
N HIS A 359 -19.57 12.08 6.41
CA HIS A 359 -19.44 10.78 5.74
C HIS A 359 -18.07 10.10 5.99
N ARG A 360 -16.96 10.78 5.74
CA ARG A 360 -15.62 10.22 5.95
C ARG A 360 -15.30 9.89 7.40
N VAL A 361 -15.88 10.63 8.35
CA VAL A 361 -15.75 10.32 9.78
C VAL A 361 -16.55 9.08 10.13
N ALA A 362 -17.77 8.94 9.63
CA ALA A 362 -18.57 7.72 9.80
C ALA A 362 -17.86 6.50 9.20
N LEU A 363 -17.29 6.62 7.99
CA LEU A 363 -16.48 5.57 7.37
C LEU A 363 -15.24 5.19 8.20
N SER A 364 -14.59 6.13 8.86
CA SER A 364 -13.45 5.80 9.73
C SER A 364 -13.87 4.94 10.93
N HIS A 365 -15.09 5.11 11.42
CA HIS A 365 -15.64 4.22 12.46
C HIS A 365 -15.95 2.82 11.90
N VAL A 366 -16.46 2.74 10.67
CA VAL A 366 -16.66 1.46 9.95
C VAL A 366 -15.33 0.76 9.70
N ALA A 367 -14.30 1.49 9.21
CA ALA A 367 -12.97 0.95 8.99
C ALA A 367 -12.34 0.33 10.26
N ARG A 368 -12.56 0.95 11.43
CA ARG A 368 -12.15 0.36 12.71
C ARG A 368 -12.89 -0.93 13.05
N ARG A 369 -14.18 -1.03 12.76
CA ARG A 369 -14.93 -2.29 12.90
C ARG A 369 -14.42 -3.35 11.93
N LEU A 370 -14.13 -2.96 10.67
CA LEU A 370 -13.54 -3.85 9.69
C LEU A 370 -12.21 -4.42 10.18
N ILE A 371 -11.33 -3.59 10.78
CA ILE A 371 -10.06 -4.07 11.37
C ILE A 371 -10.32 -5.09 12.48
N ASN A 372 -11.31 -4.86 13.35
CA ASN A 372 -11.64 -5.81 14.41
C ASN A 372 -12.10 -7.15 13.82
N THR A 373 -12.95 -7.11 12.79
CA THR A 373 -13.40 -8.30 12.07
C THR A 373 -12.24 -9.04 11.43
N ILE A 374 -11.41 -8.35 10.64
CA ILE A 374 -10.22 -8.93 10.00
C ILE A 374 -9.30 -9.56 11.04
N PHE A 375 -8.98 -8.84 12.12
CA PHE A 375 -8.12 -9.35 13.18
C PHE A 375 -8.67 -10.62 13.82
N TYR A 376 -9.98 -10.67 14.06
CA TYR A 376 -10.64 -11.86 14.61
C TYR A 376 -10.54 -13.06 13.65
N LEU A 377 -10.88 -12.88 12.37
CA LEU A 377 -10.85 -13.94 11.38
C LEU A 377 -9.45 -14.55 11.23
N GLU A 378 -8.45 -13.69 11.08
CA GLU A 378 -7.06 -14.13 10.87
C GLU A 378 -6.43 -14.75 12.12
N LYS A 379 -6.82 -14.30 13.32
CA LYS A 379 -6.35 -14.92 14.58
C LYS A 379 -6.95 -16.27 14.87
N HIS A 380 -8.21 -16.50 14.43
CA HIS A 380 -8.93 -17.75 14.71
C HIS A 380 -8.94 -18.67 13.47
N ASN A 381 -8.32 -18.25 12.36
CA ASN A 381 -8.30 -19.00 11.10
C ASN A 381 -9.71 -19.42 10.66
N GLN A 382 -10.63 -18.45 10.59
CA GLN A 382 -12.05 -18.66 10.34
C GLN A 382 -12.56 -17.78 9.21
N ASP A 383 -13.51 -18.30 8.44
CA ASP A 383 -14.25 -17.53 7.46
C ASP A 383 -15.27 -16.59 8.12
N TYR A 384 -15.62 -15.55 7.36
CA TYR A 384 -16.58 -14.56 7.82
C TYR A 384 -18.00 -15.13 7.96
N ASP A 385 -18.57 -15.00 9.15
CA ASP A 385 -19.98 -15.24 9.41
C ASP A 385 -20.67 -13.94 9.85
N SER A 386 -21.68 -13.51 9.07
CA SER A 386 -22.43 -12.29 9.35
C SER A 386 -23.17 -12.34 10.70
N ASN A 387 -23.45 -13.53 11.24
CA ASN A 387 -24.13 -13.69 12.52
C ASN A 387 -23.21 -13.41 13.73
N LEU A 388 -21.90 -13.47 13.55
CA LEU A 388 -20.90 -13.23 14.60
C LEU A 388 -20.52 -11.75 14.72
N VAL A 389 -20.86 -10.92 13.75
CA VAL A 389 -20.56 -9.47 13.74
C VAL A 389 -21.73 -8.69 14.28
N LYS A 390 -21.68 -8.40 15.57
CA LYS A 390 -22.65 -7.51 16.27
C LYS A 390 -22.14 -6.08 16.40
#